data_b1f927e5869f07f79630c89037a16cef
#
_entry.id   b1f927e5869f07f79630c89037a16cef
#
_cell.length_a   1.000
_cell.length_b   1.000
_cell.length_c   1.000
_cell.angle_alpha   90.00
_cell.angle_beta   90.00
_cell.angle_gamma   90.00
#
_symmetry.space_group_name_H-M   'P 1'
#
loop_
_entity.id
_entity.type
_entity.pdbx_description
1 polymer ?
#
loop_
_entity_poly.entity_id
_entity_poly.type
_entity_poly.pdbx_seq_one_letter_code
_entity_poly.pdbx_strand_id
1 'polypeptide(L)'
;YARQKYLDSLALVPTLPGEGEEARRRREMSFLNLRWFMQTLLDRMDRTSMAWGLESRVPFADHRIVEYVYNVPWSMKYADGMEKKLLRDACRDLLPPELLYRKKSPYPKPYSPVYEALLTERFQRVLADPHAPVQRFLDRKKAERFLSQPKDYGKPWFGQLMAGPQMIAYFLQINDWMKQYGSS
;
A
#
# COMPACT_ATOMS: atom_id res chain seq x y z
N TYR A 1 1.82 20.56 3.86
CA TYR A 1 2.69 19.76 2.98
C TYR A 1 1.90 18.75 2.13
N ALA A 2 1.18 17.78 2.72
CA ALA A 2 0.48 16.71 2.00
C ALA A 2 -0.56 17.25 0.99
N ARG A 3 -1.39 18.22 1.41
CA ARG A 3 -2.37 18.86 0.52
C ARG A 3 -1.71 19.51 -0.70
N GLN A 4 -0.58 20.19 -0.51
CA GLN A 4 0.13 20.83 -1.62
C GLN A 4 0.67 19.78 -2.58
N LYS A 5 1.30 18.71 -2.09
CA LYS A 5 1.79 17.61 -2.93
C LYS A 5 0.68 16.89 -3.72
N TYR A 6 -0.50 16.79 -3.12
CA TYR A 6 -1.68 16.28 -3.81
C TYR A 6 -2.11 17.20 -4.96
N LEU A 7 -2.20 18.51 -4.70
CA LEU A 7 -2.57 19.50 -5.73
C LEU A 7 -1.53 19.57 -6.85
N ASP A 8 -0.24 19.57 -6.49
CA ASP A 8 0.87 19.53 -7.46
C ASP A 8 0.77 18.29 -8.36
N SER A 9 0.36 17.15 -7.78
CA SER A 9 0.17 15.89 -8.53
C SER A 9 -1.02 15.98 -9.47
N LEU A 10 -2.13 16.58 -9.04
CA LEU A 10 -3.31 16.78 -9.89
C LEU A 10 -3.02 17.70 -11.08
N ALA A 11 -2.19 18.73 -10.88
CA ALA A 11 -1.78 19.64 -11.94
C ALA A 11 -0.97 18.97 -13.07
N LEU A 12 -0.42 17.78 -12.81
CA LEU A 12 0.34 16.98 -13.79
C LEU A 12 -0.53 15.96 -14.55
N VAL A 13 -1.81 15.84 -14.22
CA VAL A 13 -2.69 14.89 -14.88
C VAL A 13 -2.96 15.34 -16.32
N PRO A 14 -2.66 14.48 -17.32
CA PRO A 14 -2.99 14.82 -18.70
C PRO A 14 -4.50 14.89 -18.89
N THR A 15 -4.97 15.94 -19.53
CA THR A 15 -6.38 16.16 -19.84
C THR A 15 -6.67 15.84 -21.31
N LEU A 16 -7.86 15.35 -21.60
CA LEU A 16 -8.33 15.12 -22.98
C LEU A 16 -9.42 16.15 -23.34
N PRO A 17 -9.35 16.76 -24.52
CA PRO A 17 -10.41 17.63 -25.00
C PRO A 17 -11.76 16.89 -25.06
N GLY A 18 -12.82 17.51 -24.51
CA GLY A 18 -14.15 16.93 -24.51
C GLY A 18 -14.38 15.80 -23.50
N GLU A 19 -13.42 15.49 -22.63
CA GLU A 19 -13.60 14.48 -21.60
C GLU A 19 -14.62 14.93 -20.54
N GLY A 20 -15.62 14.07 -20.27
CA GLY A 20 -16.63 14.32 -19.24
C GLY A 20 -16.03 14.27 -17.83
N GLU A 21 -16.71 14.91 -16.87
CA GLU A 21 -16.24 15.04 -15.49
C GLU A 21 -15.92 13.68 -14.82
N GLU A 22 -16.76 12.67 -15.01
CA GLU A 22 -16.56 11.34 -14.45
C GLU A 22 -15.30 10.67 -15.02
N ALA A 23 -15.11 10.74 -16.33
CA ALA A 23 -13.94 10.18 -17.01
C ALA A 23 -12.66 10.88 -16.53
N ARG A 24 -12.70 12.21 -16.38
CA ARG A 24 -11.59 13.01 -15.84
C ARG A 24 -11.24 12.58 -14.41
N ARG A 25 -12.22 12.43 -13.51
CA ARG A 25 -11.97 11.97 -12.15
C ARG A 25 -11.34 10.59 -12.10
N ARG A 26 -11.79 9.67 -12.96
CA ARG A 26 -11.19 8.32 -13.06
C ARG A 26 -9.76 8.37 -13.60
N ARG A 27 -9.46 9.29 -14.50
CA ARG A 27 -8.11 9.56 -15.00
C ARG A 27 -7.20 10.10 -13.90
N GLU A 28 -7.68 11.07 -13.13
CA GLU A 28 -6.99 11.62 -11.96
C GLU A 28 -6.66 10.51 -10.93
N MET A 29 -7.64 9.68 -10.60
CA MET A 29 -7.44 8.54 -9.69
C MET A 29 -6.40 7.55 -10.23
N SER A 30 -6.45 7.24 -11.52
CA SER A 30 -5.49 6.34 -12.16
C SER A 30 -4.08 6.92 -12.11
N PHE A 31 -3.92 8.20 -12.42
CA PHE A 31 -2.64 8.90 -12.37
C PHE A 31 -2.05 8.91 -10.95
N LEU A 32 -2.84 9.24 -9.95
CA LEU A 32 -2.41 9.24 -8.54
C LEU A 32 -1.99 7.84 -8.08
N ASN A 33 -2.73 6.80 -8.50
CA ASN A 33 -2.35 5.42 -8.19
C ASN A 33 -1.03 5.02 -8.87
N LEU A 34 -0.80 5.39 -10.11
CA LEU A 34 0.47 5.14 -10.80
C LEU A 34 1.62 5.87 -10.10
N ARG A 35 1.44 7.17 -9.82
CA ARG A 35 2.49 8.03 -9.29
C ARG A 35 2.87 7.72 -7.83
N TRP A 36 1.90 7.40 -7.00
CA TRP A 36 2.13 7.25 -5.56
C TRP A 36 2.05 5.80 -5.09
N PHE A 37 1.01 5.09 -5.46
CA PHE A 37 0.79 3.75 -4.95
C PHE A 37 1.61 2.69 -5.68
N MET A 38 1.55 2.66 -7.01
CA MET A 38 2.30 1.67 -7.80
C MET A 38 3.81 1.85 -7.62
N GLN A 39 4.30 3.08 -7.67
CA GLN A 39 5.71 3.38 -7.46
C GLN A 39 6.20 2.89 -6.09
N THR A 40 5.42 3.11 -5.04
CA THR A 40 5.75 2.63 -3.69
C THR A 40 5.80 1.10 -3.62
N LEU A 41 4.87 0.41 -4.30
CA LEU A 41 4.86 -1.05 -4.34
C LEU A 41 6.08 -1.61 -5.10
N LEU A 42 6.44 -1.00 -6.23
CA LEU A 42 7.60 -1.40 -7.02
C LEU A 42 8.90 -1.20 -6.24
N ASP A 43 9.08 -0.02 -5.64
CA ASP A 43 10.26 0.29 -4.83
C ASP A 43 10.43 -0.67 -3.64
N ARG A 44 9.34 -0.93 -2.92
CA ARG A 44 9.34 -1.91 -1.82
C ARG A 44 9.74 -3.31 -2.29
N MET A 45 9.13 -3.76 -3.38
CA MET A 45 9.40 -5.10 -3.91
C MET A 45 10.84 -5.23 -4.38
N ASP A 46 11.33 -4.25 -5.15
CA ASP A 46 12.70 -4.24 -5.64
C ASP A 46 13.72 -4.25 -4.48
N ARG A 47 13.61 -3.36 -3.54
CA ARG A 47 14.52 -3.27 -2.39
C ARG A 47 14.53 -4.55 -1.55
N THR A 48 13.37 -5.14 -1.29
CA THR A 48 13.31 -6.35 -0.46
C THR A 48 13.81 -7.59 -1.18
N SER A 49 13.58 -7.72 -2.48
CA SER A 49 14.06 -8.87 -3.26
C SER A 49 15.54 -8.73 -3.62
N MET A 50 15.99 -7.54 -4.05
CA MET A 50 17.39 -7.30 -4.39
C MET A 50 18.34 -7.37 -3.20
N ALA A 51 17.88 -7.10 -1.98
CA ALA A 51 18.65 -7.34 -0.76
C ALA A 51 19.12 -8.82 -0.64
N TRP A 52 18.42 -9.72 -1.34
CA TRP A 52 18.74 -11.15 -1.40
C TRP A 52 19.19 -11.61 -2.79
N GLY A 53 19.54 -10.69 -3.68
CA GLY A 53 20.02 -11.00 -5.03
C GLY A 53 18.94 -11.52 -5.97
N LEU A 54 17.66 -11.32 -5.65
CA LEU A 54 16.53 -11.76 -6.49
C LEU A 54 15.92 -10.57 -7.22
N GLU A 55 15.97 -10.57 -8.54
CA GLU A 55 15.30 -9.56 -9.36
C GLU A 55 13.81 -9.87 -9.50
N SER A 56 12.95 -8.97 -9.06
CA SER A 56 11.51 -9.05 -9.25
C SER A 56 11.08 -8.28 -10.50
N ARG A 57 10.44 -8.98 -11.42
CA ARG A 57 9.91 -8.38 -12.66
C ARG A 57 8.39 -8.28 -12.61
N VAL A 58 7.85 -7.14 -13.03
CA VAL A 58 6.41 -6.83 -12.97
C VAL A 58 5.89 -6.49 -14.37
N PRO A 59 5.48 -7.47 -15.18
CA PRO A 59 5.05 -7.25 -16.56
C PRO A 59 3.92 -6.22 -16.69
N PHE A 60 2.97 -6.17 -15.74
CA PHE A 60 1.87 -5.22 -15.78
C PHE A 60 2.27 -3.76 -15.44
N ALA A 61 3.51 -3.54 -14.98
CA ALA A 61 4.07 -2.20 -14.80
C ALA A 61 4.96 -1.77 -15.98
N ASP A 62 5.01 -2.55 -17.06
CA ASP A 62 5.68 -2.15 -18.29
C ASP A 62 5.04 -0.86 -18.82
N HIS A 63 5.88 0.16 -19.09
CA HIS A 63 5.40 1.49 -19.51
C HIS A 63 4.50 1.42 -20.76
N ARG A 64 4.77 0.52 -21.70
CA ARG A 64 3.97 0.35 -22.93
C ARG A 64 2.56 -0.13 -22.61
N ILE A 65 2.42 -1.05 -21.65
CA ILE A 65 1.11 -1.53 -21.18
C ILE A 65 0.39 -0.40 -20.42
N VAL A 66 1.13 0.31 -19.55
CA VAL A 66 0.57 1.42 -18.77
C VAL A 66 0.06 2.54 -19.70
N GLU A 67 0.85 2.97 -20.68
CA GLU A 67 0.50 4.00 -21.66
C GLU A 67 -0.73 3.59 -22.48
N TYR A 68 -0.77 2.36 -22.96
CA TYR A 68 -1.91 1.83 -23.70
C TYR A 68 -3.16 1.79 -22.83
N VAL A 69 -3.10 1.14 -21.66
CA VAL A 69 -4.27 0.94 -20.80
C VAL A 69 -4.75 2.25 -20.18
N TYR A 70 -3.88 3.22 -19.97
CA TYR A 70 -4.25 4.51 -19.36
C TYR A 70 -5.37 5.20 -20.15
N ASN A 71 -5.34 5.16 -21.47
CA ASN A 71 -6.30 5.79 -22.36
C ASN A 71 -7.50 4.91 -22.76
N VAL A 72 -7.51 3.62 -22.38
CA VAL A 72 -8.66 2.75 -22.64
C VAL A 72 -9.87 3.25 -21.83
N PRO A 73 -11.08 3.32 -22.42
CA PRO A 73 -12.30 3.72 -21.71
C PRO A 73 -12.56 2.88 -20.47
N TRP A 74 -13.10 3.53 -19.43
CA TRP A 74 -13.33 2.86 -18.15
C TRP A 74 -14.30 1.68 -18.27
N SER A 75 -15.32 1.79 -19.11
CA SER A 75 -16.29 0.71 -19.39
C SER A 75 -15.64 -0.59 -19.89
N MET A 76 -14.47 -0.51 -20.51
CA MET A 76 -13.69 -1.69 -20.90
C MET A 76 -12.84 -2.24 -19.75
N LYS A 77 -12.49 -1.41 -18.76
CA LYS A 77 -11.67 -1.82 -17.60
C LYS A 77 -12.53 -2.43 -16.49
N TYR A 78 -13.74 -1.88 -16.33
CA TYR A 78 -14.71 -2.28 -15.30
C TYR A 78 -16.12 -2.19 -15.88
N ALA A 79 -16.85 -3.29 -15.92
CA ALA A 79 -18.25 -3.33 -16.31
C ALA A 79 -18.95 -4.51 -15.60
N ASP A 80 -20.26 -4.40 -15.42
CA ASP A 80 -21.11 -5.44 -14.84
C ASP A 80 -20.67 -5.91 -13.44
N GLY A 81 -20.13 -5.00 -12.64
CA GLY A 81 -19.58 -5.31 -11.31
C GLY A 81 -18.26 -6.08 -11.34
N MET A 82 -17.64 -6.23 -12.51
CA MET A 82 -16.43 -7.02 -12.69
C MET A 82 -15.20 -6.13 -12.91
N GLU A 83 -14.24 -6.26 -12.00
CA GLU A 83 -12.92 -5.65 -12.15
C GLU A 83 -12.05 -6.39 -13.16
N LYS A 84 -11.07 -5.67 -13.73
CA LYS A 84 -10.10 -6.20 -14.71
C LYS A 84 -10.74 -6.78 -15.98
N LYS A 85 -11.88 -6.24 -16.38
CA LYS A 85 -12.64 -6.75 -17.51
C LYS A 85 -11.78 -6.91 -18.78
N LEU A 86 -11.05 -5.87 -19.16
CA LEU A 86 -10.17 -5.90 -20.33
C LEU A 86 -9.18 -7.08 -20.30
N LEU A 87 -8.54 -7.32 -19.16
CA LEU A 87 -7.62 -8.44 -19.00
C LEU A 87 -8.34 -9.79 -19.09
N ARG A 88 -9.50 -9.91 -18.46
CA ARG A 88 -10.31 -11.14 -18.51
C ARG A 88 -10.78 -11.44 -19.93
N ASP A 89 -11.23 -10.42 -20.66
CA ASP A 89 -11.63 -10.58 -22.05
C ASP A 89 -10.46 -11.00 -22.96
N ALA A 90 -9.29 -10.41 -22.74
CA ALA A 90 -8.07 -10.78 -23.47
C ALA A 90 -7.56 -12.20 -23.16
N CYS A 91 -7.87 -12.73 -21.97
CA CYS A 91 -7.43 -14.06 -21.55
C CYS A 91 -8.52 -15.13 -21.65
N ARG A 92 -9.66 -14.83 -22.29
CA ARG A 92 -10.81 -15.73 -22.35
C ARG A 92 -10.50 -17.12 -22.90
N ASP A 93 -9.66 -17.16 -23.94
CA ASP A 93 -9.30 -18.40 -24.60
C ASP A 93 -8.00 -19.03 -24.02
N LEU A 94 -7.42 -18.39 -23.01
CA LEU A 94 -6.15 -18.83 -22.40
C LEU A 94 -6.34 -19.47 -21.02
N LEU A 95 -7.44 -19.15 -20.33
CA LEU A 95 -7.67 -19.58 -18.95
C LEU A 95 -9.02 -20.29 -18.79
N PRO A 96 -9.11 -21.33 -17.94
CA PRO A 96 -10.39 -21.92 -17.57
C PRO A 96 -11.31 -20.88 -16.89
N PRO A 97 -12.64 -20.98 -17.07
CA PRO A 97 -13.60 -20.00 -16.52
C PRO A 97 -13.50 -19.79 -15.01
N GLU A 98 -13.24 -20.84 -14.24
CA GLU A 98 -13.11 -20.79 -12.79
C GLU A 98 -11.89 -19.97 -12.32
N LEU A 99 -10.83 -19.89 -13.13
CA LEU A 99 -9.68 -19.01 -12.87
C LEU A 99 -9.92 -17.62 -13.43
N LEU A 100 -10.48 -17.54 -14.63
CA LEU A 100 -10.75 -16.28 -15.32
C LEU A 100 -11.67 -15.35 -14.52
N TYR A 101 -12.72 -15.91 -13.91
CA TYR A 101 -13.74 -15.17 -13.15
C TYR A 101 -13.55 -15.24 -11.63
N ARG A 102 -12.44 -15.78 -11.16
CA ARG A 102 -12.13 -15.83 -9.73
C ARG A 102 -12.11 -14.43 -9.13
N LYS A 103 -12.83 -14.25 -8.02
CA LYS A 103 -12.77 -13.01 -7.23
C LYS A 103 -11.42 -12.92 -6.51
N LYS A 104 -10.92 -11.68 -6.38
CA LYS A 104 -9.70 -11.44 -5.61
C LYS A 104 -9.87 -11.92 -4.17
N SER A 105 -8.98 -12.78 -3.73
CA SER A 105 -8.84 -13.17 -2.33
C SER A 105 -7.64 -12.40 -1.74
N PRO A 106 -7.82 -11.66 -0.64
CA PRO A 106 -6.69 -11.02 0.03
C PRO A 106 -5.79 -12.08 0.66
N TYR A 107 -4.51 -11.76 0.83
CA TYR A 107 -3.63 -12.59 1.64
C TYR A 107 -4.15 -12.66 3.07
N PRO A 108 -4.06 -13.84 3.74
CA PRO A 108 -4.46 -13.95 5.13
C PRO A 108 -3.63 -13.00 5.99
N LYS A 109 -4.29 -12.36 6.93
CA LYS A 109 -3.58 -11.58 7.96
C LYS A 109 -2.84 -12.54 8.89
N PRO A 110 -1.61 -12.23 9.30
CA PRO A 110 -0.95 -12.99 10.36
C PRO A 110 -1.63 -12.69 11.70
N TYR A 111 -2.56 -13.55 12.10
CA TYR A 111 -3.16 -13.55 13.44
C TYR A 111 -2.38 -14.52 14.33
N SER A 112 -1.17 -14.14 14.72
CA SER A 112 -0.38 -14.93 15.65
C SER A 112 -0.30 -14.20 16.99
N PRO A 113 -0.90 -14.75 18.07
CA PRO A 113 -0.74 -14.18 19.41
C PRO A 113 0.73 -14.11 19.86
N VAL A 114 1.54 -15.07 19.42
CA VAL A 114 2.98 -15.08 19.69
C VAL A 114 3.67 -13.89 19.04
N TYR A 115 3.35 -13.61 17.77
CA TYR A 115 3.88 -12.45 17.05
C TYR A 115 3.49 -11.13 17.75
N GLU A 116 2.25 -11.00 18.17
CA GLU A 116 1.77 -9.83 18.89
C GLU A 116 2.46 -9.65 20.24
N ALA A 117 2.64 -10.73 21.01
CA ALA A 117 3.34 -10.69 22.28
C ALA A 117 4.80 -10.26 22.12
N LEU A 118 5.52 -10.82 21.16
CA LEU A 118 6.92 -10.46 20.86
C LEU A 118 7.07 -8.99 20.44
N LEU A 119 6.19 -8.50 19.59
CA LEU A 119 6.18 -7.09 19.19
C LEU A 119 5.89 -6.17 20.38
N THR A 120 4.93 -6.53 21.21
CA THR A 120 4.55 -5.78 22.40
C THR A 120 5.71 -5.67 23.38
N GLU A 121 6.35 -6.79 23.70
CA GLU A 121 7.53 -6.83 24.57
C GLU A 121 8.68 -5.97 24.03
N ARG A 122 8.97 -6.09 22.72
CA ARG A 122 10.02 -5.29 22.08
C ARG A 122 9.69 -3.80 22.12
N PHE A 123 8.45 -3.43 21.91
CA PHE A 123 8.02 -2.03 21.93
C PHE A 123 8.03 -1.45 23.35
N GLN A 124 7.69 -2.23 24.37
CA GLN A 124 7.82 -1.83 25.77
C GLN A 124 9.29 -1.51 26.12
N ARG A 125 10.24 -2.31 25.63
CA ARG A 125 11.67 -2.01 25.79
C ARG A 125 12.06 -0.68 25.12
N VAL A 126 11.53 -0.41 23.92
CA VAL A 126 11.77 0.87 23.22
C VAL A 126 11.16 2.04 23.99
N LEU A 127 9.96 1.88 24.57
CA LEU A 127 9.34 2.91 25.39
C LEU A 127 10.09 3.15 26.72
N ALA A 128 10.74 2.13 27.27
CA ALA A 128 11.55 2.25 28.48
C ALA A 128 12.92 2.91 28.22
N ASP A 129 13.43 2.89 27.01
CA ASP A 129 14.70 3.49 26.62
C ASP A 129 14.51 4.99 26.28
N PRO A 130 14.95 5.94 27.14
CA PRO A 130 14.80 7.37 26.88
C PRO A 130 15.61 7.85 25.67
N HIS A 131 16.62 7.08 25.23
CA HIS A 131 17.47 7.40 24.09
C HIS A 131 16.96 6.77 22.77
N ALA A 132 15.87 6.02 22.80
CA ALA A 132 15.32 5.44 21.59
C ALA A 132 14.85 6.57 20.62
N PRO A 133 15.40 6.63 19.39
CA PRO A 133 15.19 7.78 18.51
C PRO A 133 13.74 8.00 18.11
N VAL A 134 12.91 6.95 18.09
CA VAL A 134 11.49 7.05 17.79
C VAL A 134 10.71 7.82 18.86
N GLN A 135 11.22 7.96 20.07
CA GLN A 135 10.60 8.71 21.16
C GLN A 135 10.31 10.17 20.78
N ARG A 136 11.07 10.75 19.87
CA ARG A 136 10.86 12.12 19.36
C ARG A 136 9.49 12.30 18.66
N PHE A 137 8.88 11.21 18.21
CA PHE A 137 7.63 11.20 17.45
C PHE A 137 6.47 10.54 18.20
N LEU A 138 6.72 10.03 19.41
CA LEU A 138 5.76 9.30 20.21
C LEU A 138 5.27 10.12 21.40
N ASP A 139 3.96 10.19 21.54
CA ASP A 139 3.34 10.51 22.83
C ASP A 139 3.37 9.24 23.69
N ARG A 140 4.25 9.19 24.67
CA ARG A 140 4.46 8.03 25.52
C ARG A 140 3.16 7.56 26.19
N LYS A 141 2.35 8.50 26.74
CA LYS A 141 1.09 8.15 27.42
C LYS A 141 0.10 7.50 26.45
N LYS A 142 0.02 8.02 25.21
CA LYS A 142 -0.81 7.41 24.17
C LYS A 142 -0.29 6.04 23.73
N ALA A 143 1.02 5.86 23.63
CA ALA A 143 1.63 4.58 23.29
C ALA A 143 1.38 3.52 24.38
N GLU A 144 1.55 3.86 25.66
CA GLU A 144 1.24 2.99 26.80
C GLU A 144 -0.25 2.62 26.83
N ARG A 145 -1.13 3.62 26.66
CA ARG A 145 -2.58 3.38 26.55
C ARG A 145 -2.93 2.46 25.39
N PHE A 146 -2.28 2.65 24.24
CA PHE A 146 -2.47 1.79 23.06
C PHE A 146 -2.09 0.33 23.35
N LEU A 147 -1.02 0.09 24.09
CA LEU A 147 -0.60 -1.25 24.47
C LEU A 147 -1.57 -1.94 25.44
N SER A 148 -2.24 -1.17 26.29
CA SER A 148 -3.18 -1.69 27.29
C SER A 148 -4.60 -1.93 26.77
N GLN A 149 -4.92 -1.45 25.56
CA GLN A 149 -6.26 -1.59 24.98
C GLN A 149 -6.37 -2.85 24.11
N PRO A 150 -7.59 -3.43 23.96
CA PRO A 150 -7.84 -4.48 22.99
C PRO A 150 -7.44 -4.02 21.58
N LYS A 151 -6.70 -4.84 20.86
CA LYS A 151 -6.10 -4.47 19.57
C LYS A 151 -6.98 -4.83 18.37
N ASP A 152 -8.19 -5.30 18.60
CA ASP A 152 -9.21 -5.48 17.58
C ASP A 152 -10.08 -4.23 17.50
N TYR A 153 -9.83 -3.42 16.51
CA TYR A 153 -10.58 -2.19 16.27
C TYR A 153 -11.80 -2.40 15.38
N GLY A 154 -12.14 -3.65 15.03
CA GLY A 154 -13.27 -4.00 14.16
C GLY A 154 -13.20 -3.36 12.76
N LYS A 155 -12.30 -2.42 12.56
CA LYS A 155 -12.05 -1.72 11.28
C LYS A 155 -10.54 -1.59 11.07
N PRO A 156 -10.05 -1.77 9.85
CA PRO A 156 -8.67 -1.42 9.54
C PRO A 156 -8.47 0.08 9.73
N TRP A 157 -7.49 0.46 10.52
CA TRP A 157 -7.24 1.84 10.90
C TRP A 157 -6.29 2.59 9.97
N PHE A 158 -5.47 1.82 9.26
CA PHE A 158 -4.53 2.34 8.29
C PHE A 158 -4.39 1.33 7.15
N GLY A 159 -4.99 1.64 6.00
CA GLY A 159 -5.08 0.69 4.91
C GLY A 159 -5.96 -0.54 5.26
N GLN A 160 -6.22 -1.38 4.28
CA GLN A 160 -7.16 -2.50 4.42
C GLN A 160 -6.70 -3.62 5.38
N LEU A 161 -5.44 -3.63 5.79
CA LEU A 161 -4.82 -4.76 6.49
C LEU A 161 -4.12 -4.40 7.80
N MET A 162 -4.10 -3.13 8.21
CA MET A 162 -3.37 -2.69 9.40
C MET A 162 -4.22 -2.82 10.65
N ALA A 163 -3.71 -3.55 11.64
CA ALA A 163 -4.26 -3.72 12.98
C ALA A 163 -3.21 -3.33 14.02
N GLY A 164 -3.50 -3.52 15.31
CA GLY A 164 -2.61 -3.17 16.40
C GLY A 164 -1.17 -3.67 16.26
N PRO A 165 -0.94 -4.97 16.00
CA PRO A 165 0.42 -5.50 15.84
C PRO A 165 1.21 -4.86 14.71
N GLN A 166 0.56 -4.55 13.58
CA GLN A 166 1.23 -3.88 12.46
C GLN A 166 1.64 -2.45 12.80
N MET A 167 0.87 -1.74 13.62
CA MET A 167 1.26 -0.41 14.09
C MET A 167 2.48 -0.48 15.00
N ILE A 168 2.53 -1.44 15.91
CA ILE A 168 3.69 -1.65 16.77
C ILE A 168 4.92 -1.96 15.90
N ALA A 169 4.78 -2.87 14.94
CA ALA A 169 5.85 -3.20 13.99
C ALA A 169 6.34 -1.98 13.21
N TYR A 170 5.43 -1.11 12.80
CA TYR A 170 5.76 0.15 12.10
C TYR A 170 6.65 1.07 12.94
N PHE A 171 6.31 1.31 14.21
CA PHE A 171 7.15 2.12 15.10
C PHE A 171 8.50 1.46 15.39
N LEU A 172 8.53 0.14 15.54
CA LEU A 172 9.78 -0.59 15.71
C LEU A 172 10.69 -0.46 14.49
N GLN A 173 10.13 -0.57 13.28
CA GLN A 173 10.89 -0.38 12.04
C GLN A 173 11.45 1.04 11.92
N ILE A 174 10.67 2.06 12.27
CA ILE A 174 11.14 3.45 12.31
C ILE A 174 12.30 3.58 13.30
N ASN A 175 12.16 3.04 14.50
CA ASN A 175 13.20 3.09 15.53
C ASN A 175 14.51 2.44 15.05
N ASP A 176 14.41 1.25 14.48
CA ASP A 176 15.58 0.50 13.99
C ASP A 176 16.25 1.23 12.81
N TRP A 177 15.44 1.76 11.90
CA TRP A 177 15.94 2.56 10.79
C TRP A 177 16.68 3.82 11.28
N MET A 178 16.11 4.51 12.25
CA MET A 178 16.75 5.70 12.83
C MET A 178 18.01 5.38 13.60
N LYS A 179 18.10 4.22 14.27
CA LYS A 179 19.33 3.75 14.90
C LYS A 179 20.44 3.47 13.89
N GLN A 180 20.06 2.94 12.73
CA GLN A 180 21.02 2.54 11.71
C GLN A 180 21.45 3.70 10.80
N TYR A 181 20.54 4.59 10.44
CA TYR A 181 20.74 5.63 9.42
C TYR A 181 20.50 7.06 9.92
N GLY A 182 19.91 7.22 11.10
CA GLY A 182 19.68 8.54 11.67
C GLY A 182 21.03 9.16 12.09
N SER A 183 21.34 10.33 11.55
CA SER A 183 22.38 11.17 12.12
C SER A 183 21.98 11.57 13.53
N SER A 184 22.85 11.34 14.48
CA SER A 184 22.79 11.81 15.88
C SER A 184 22.54 13.32 15.97
#